data_fda85d57c4fa3bccc198bf3f045e5085
#
_entry.id   fda85d57c4fa3bccc198bf3f045e5085
#
_cell.length_a   1.000
_cell.length_b   1.000
_cell.length_c   1.000
_cell.angle_alpha   90.00
_cell.angle_beta   90.00
_cell.angle_gamma   90.00
#
_symmetry.space_group_name_H-M   'P 1'
#
loop_
_entity.id
_entity.type
_entity.pdbx_description
1 polymer ?
#
loop_
_entity_poly.entity_id
_entity_poly.type
_entity_poly.pdbx_seq_one_letter_code
_entity_poly.pdbx_strand_id
1 'polypeptide(L)'
;MDKNDIIAKISQLRTKAGLSARDLSLRIGKNSAYISRLESKNDSFEPSVSALLEIIEACGSTPLEFFYYNTYTYEKDKQIISLLQKAKPEVKDAVIKILENL
;
A
#
# COMPACT_ATOMS: atom_id res chain seq x y z
N MET A 1 2.99 12.52 -1.32
CA MET A 1 3.44 11.29 -2.00
C MET A 1 3.67 11.59 -3.47
N ASP A 2 4.87 11.43 -3.93
CA ASP A 2 5.22 11.62 -5.34
C ASP A 2 5.51 10.27 -6.03
N LYS A 3 5.92 10.32 -7.29
CA LYS A 3 6.22 9.13 -8.09
C LYS A 3 7.30 8.26 -7.42
N ASN A 4 8.34 8.87 -6.89
CA ASN A 4 9.43 8.13 -6.26
C ASN A 4 8.97 7.41 -5.01
N ASP A 5 8.07 8.01 -4.24
CA ASP A 5 7.45 7.37 -3.07
C ASP A 5 6.62 6.15 -3.48
N ILE A 6 5.87 6.26 -4.57
CA ILE A 6 5.06 5.16 -5.10
C ILE A 6 5.96 4.01 -5.53
N ILE A 7 7.04 4.30 -6.26
CA ILE A 7 7.98 3.28 -6.71
C ILE A 7 8.69 2.60 -5.53
N ALA A 8 9.08 3.37 -4.52
CA ALA A 8 9.67 2.81 -3.30
C ALA A 8 8.69 1.88 -2.58
N LYS A 9 7.42 2.24 -2.51
CA LYS A 9 6.38 1.39 -1.92
C LYS A 9 6.16 0.11 -2.71
N ILE A 10 6.19 0.18 -4.03
CA ILE A 10 6.10 -1.01 -4.89
C ILE A 10 7.24 -1.97 -4.57
N SER A 11 8.46 -1.47 -4.48
CA SER A 11 9.64 -2.28 -4.16
C SER A 11 9.52 -2.94 -2.79
N GLN A 12 9.10 -2.19 -1.77
CA GLN A 12 8.88 -2.70 -0.42
C GLN A 12 7.78 -3.76 -0.40
N LEU A 13 6.67 -3.51 -1.06
CA LEU A 13 5.55 -4.43 -1.14
C LEU A 13 5.93 -5.74 -1.82
N ARG A 14 6.66 -5.64 -2.93
CA ARG A 14 7.18 -6.79 -3.66
C ARG A 14 8.11 -7.64 -2.80
N THR A 15 9.05 -6.99 -2.13
CA THR A 15 10.02 -7.67 -1.24
C THR A 15 9.32 -8.36 -0.07
N LYS A 16 8.35 -7.70 0.53
CA LYS A 16 7.55 -8.27 1.62
C LYS A 16 6.76 -9.49 1.16
N ALA A 17 6.27 -9.47 -0.09
CA ALA A 17 5.55 -10.60 -0.68
C ALA A 17 6.47 -11.75 -1.10
N GLY A 18 7.78 -11.58 -1.01
CA GLY A 18 8.74 -12.60 -1.40
C GLY A 18 8.86 -12.81 -2.90
N LEU A 19 8.49 -11.81 -3.70
CA LEU A 19 8.50 -11.90 -5.16
C LEU A 19 9.73 -11.18 -5.74
N SER A 20 10.39 -11.82 -6.71
CA SER A 20 11.39 -11.14 -7.52
C SER A 20 10.71 -10.15 -8.46
N ALA A 21 11.47 -9.19 -8.97
CA ALA A 21 10.96 -8.25 -9.98
C ALA A 21 10.44 -9.01 -11.22
N ARG A 22 11.14 -10.06 -11.64
CA ARG A 22 10.74 -10.92 -12.74
C ARG A 22 9.40 -11.62 -12.43
N ASP A 23 9.29 -12.24 -11.26
CA ASP A 23 8.07 -12.97 -10.86
C ASP A 23 6.85 -12.05 -10.86
N LEU A 24 6.99 -10.87 -10.27
CA LEU A 24 5.89 -9.91 -10.25
C LEU A 24 5.51 -9.44 -11.65
N SER A 25 6.51 -9.16 -12.50
CA SER A 25 6.28 -8.76 -13.90
C SER A 25 5.44 -9.79 -14.64
N LEU A 26 5.81 -11.06 -14.54
CA LEU A 26 5.09 -12.15 -15.20
C LEU A 26 3.70 -12.36 -14.60
N ARG A 27 3.58 -12.23 -13.28
CA ARG A 27 2.31 -12.41 -12.57
C ARG A 27 1.23 -11.42 -13.00
N ILE A 28 1.63 -10.19 -13.33
CA ILE A 28 0.69 -9.17 -13.82
C ILE A 28 0.60 -9.13 -15.35
N GLY A 29 1.12 -10.16 -16.03
CA GLY A 29 0.99 -10.29 -17.48
C GLY A 29 1.88 -9.37 -18.30
N LYS A 30 2.96 -8.87 -17.71
CA LYS A 30 3.93 -8.02 -18.39
C LYS A 30 5.18 -8.81 -18.82
N ASN A 31 6.07 -8.18 -19.59
CA ASN A 31 7.36 -8.81 -19.89
C ASN A 31 8.22 -8.88 -18.61
N SER A 32 9.21 -9.76 -18.61
CA SER A 32 10.01 -10.09 -17.43
C SER A 32 10.81 -8.92 -16.84
N ALA A 33 11.04 -7.87 -17.61
CA ALA A 33 11.83 -6.69 -17.19
C ALA A 33 10.95 -5.53 -16.71
N TYR A 34 9.63 -5.65 -16.73
CA TYR A 34 8.72 -4.54 -16.46
C TYR A 34 8.95 -3.91 -15.07
N ILE A 35 8.96 -4.72 -14.02
CA ILE A 35 9.13 -4.21 -12.66
C ILE A 35 10.55 -3.66 -12.43
N SER A 36 11.58 -4.34 -12.94
CA SER A 36 12.95 -3.83 -12.84
C SER A 36 13.09 -2.46 -13.51
N ARG A 37 12.47 -2.28 -14.66
CA ARG A 37 12.44 -1.00 -15.35
C ARG A 37 11.69 0.07 -14.54
N LEU A 38 10.56 -0.30 -13.95
CA LEU A 38 9.77 0.60 -13.12
C LEU A 38 10.54 1.07 -11.89
N GLU A 39 11.31 0.18 -11.27
CA GLU A 39 12.12 0.47 -10.08
C GLU A 39 13.45 1.18 -10.41
N SER A 40 13.79 1.31 -11.68
CA SER A 40 15.03 2.00 -12.09
C SER A 40 14.92 3.50 -11.86
N LYS A 41 15.89 4.07 -11.17
CA LYS A 41 15.93 5.50 -10.88
C LYS A 41 16.22 6.37 -12.10
N ASN A 42 16.79 5.77 -13.13
CA ASN A 42 17.20 6.47 -14.36
C ASN A 42 16.16 6.42 -15.48
N ASP A 43 15.03 5.76 -15.22
CA ASP A 43 13.97 5.60 -16.20
C ASP A 43 12.79 6.49 -15.83
N SER A 44 12.23 7.19 -16.80
CA SER A 44 11.03 8.02 -16.63
C SER A 44 9.75 7.19 -16.74
N PHE A 45 9.88 5.88 -16.81
CA PHE A 45 8.78 4.95 -16.97
C PHE A 45 7.83 5.00 -15.77
N GLU A 46 6.54 5.07 -16.04
CA GLU A 46 5.50 5.12 -15.02
C GLU A 46 4.48 4.01 -15.21
N PRO A 47 3.94 3.44 -14.13
CA PRO A 47 2.86 2.47 -14.29
C PRO A 47 1.56 3.18 -14.64
N SER A 48 0.73 2.52 -15.43
CA SER A 48 -0.66 2.95 -15.56
C SER A 48 -1.38 2.71 -14.24
N VAL A 49 -2.55 3.34 -14.07
CA VAL A 49 -3.39 3.07 -12.89
C VAL A 49 -3.76 1.59 -12.81
N SER A 50 -4.12 0.99 -13.94
CA SER A 50 -4.45 -0.43 -13.99
C SER A 50 -3.29 -1.31 -13.56
N ALA A 51 -2.08 -1.03 -14.05
CA ALA A 51 -0.89 -1.80 -13.69
C ALA A 51 -0.58 -1.65 -12.20
N LEU A 52 -0.73 -0.45 -11.63
CA LEU A 52 -0.51 -0.22 -10.21
C LEU A 52 -1.47 -1.04 -9.36
N LEU A 53 -2.75 -1.06 -9.71
CA LEU A 53 -3.74 -1.86 -9.00
C LEU A 53 -3.44 -3.36 -9.10
N GLU A 54 -3.01 -3.83 -10.26
CA GLU A 54 -2.61 -5.23 -10.45
C GLU A 54 -1.38 -5.59 -9.61
N ILE A 55 -0.41 -4.69 -9.51
CA ILE A 55 0.78 -4.87 -8.66
C ILE A 55 0.36 -5.03 -7.19
N ILE A 56 -0.48 -4.13 -6.71
CA ILE A 56 -0.96 -4.14 -5.33
C ILE A 56 -1.66 -5.46 -5.01
N GLU A 57 -2.57 -5.89 -5.88
CA GLU A 57 -3.31 -7.13 -5.72
C GLU A 57 -2.39 -8.36 -5.76
N ALA A 58 -1.47 -8.42 -6.74
CA ALA A 58 -0.54 -9.53 -6.88
C ALA A 58 0.37 -9.70 -5.67
N CYS A 59 0.66 -8.61 -4.96
CA CYS A 59 1.45 -8.63 -3.74
C CYS A 59 0.62 -8.88 -2.46
N GLY A 60 -0.68 -9.13 -2.61
CA GLY A 60 -1.54 -9.46 -1.47
C GLY A 60 -1.94 -8.26 -0.62
N SER A 61 -1.90 -7.06 -1.17
CA SER A 61 -2.27 -5.83 -0.47
C SER A 61 -3.57 -5.24 -1.01
N THR A 62 -3.95 -4.11 -0.46
CA THR A 62 -5.12 -3.34 -0.90
C THR A 62 -4.71 -1.91 -1.22
N PRO A 63 -5.48 -1.19 -2.06
CA PRO A 63 -5.20 0.22 -2.31
C PRO A 63 -5.16 1.07 -1.03
N LEU A 64 -6.04 0.79 -0.07
CA LEU A 64 -6.06 1.51 1.20
C LEU A 64 -4.74 1.32 1.96
N GLU A 65 -4.27 0.08 2.08
CA GLU A 65 -2.99 -0.21 2.75
C GLU A 65 -1.82 0.43 2.01
N PHE A 66 -1.81 0.32 0.67
CA PHE A 66 -0.73 0.87 -0.15
C PHE A 66 -0.59 2.38 0.01
N PHE A 67 -1.70 3.11 0.04
CA PHE A 67 -1.69 4.57 0.15
C PHE A 67 -1.74 5.07 1.60
N TYR A 68 -1.69 4.16 2.57
CA TYR A 68 -1.66 4.55 3.98
C TYR A 68 -0.33 5.24 4.30
N TYR A 69 -0.40 6.38 5.03
CA TYR A 69 0.78 7.20 5.28
C TYR A 69 1.88 6.45 6.03
N ASN A 70 1.52 5.69 7.06
CA ASN A 70 2.48 4.91 7.84
C ASN A 70 2.06 3.45 7.85
N THR A 71 2.71 2.64 7.01
CA THR A 71 2.39 1.22 6.87
C THR A 71 2.71 0.40 8.13
N TYR A 72 3.62 0.89 9.00
CA TYR A 72 3.97 0.20 10.23
C TYR A 72 2.83 0.24 11.25
N THR A 73 1.98 1.26 11.21
CA THR A 73 0.85 1.40 12.12
C THR A 73 -0.47 0.93 11.52
N TYR A 74 -0.48 0.56 10.25
CA TYR A 74 -1.70 0.28 9.49
C TYR A 74 -2.57 -0.79 10.15
N GLU A 75 -2.00 -1.91 10.57
CA GLU A 75 -2.77 -3.02 11.14
C GLU A 75 -3.47 -2.63 12.45
N LYS A 76 -2.78 -1.91 13.32
CA LYS A 76 -3.38 -1.43 14.58
C LYS A 76 -4.46 -0.38 14.32
N ASP A 77 -4.20 0.56 13.43
CA ASP A 77 -5.17 1.59 13.07
C ASP A 77 -6.41 0.99 12.43
N LYS A 78 -6.22 0.01 11.55
CA LYS A 78 -7.31 -0.74 10.92
C LYS A 78 -8.18 -1.45 11.96
N GLN A 79 -7.56 -2.08 12.95
CA GLN A 79 -8.26 -2.76 14.04
C GLN A 79 -9.09 -1.77 14.85
N ILE A 80 -8.51 -0.63 15.20
CA ILE A 80 -9.19 0.44 15.92
C ILE A 80 -10.39 0.96 15.13
N ILE A 81 -10.19 1.24 13.84
CA ILE A 81 -11.27 1.74 12.97
C ILE A 81 -12.39 0.70 12.85
N SER A 82 -12.07 -0.58 12.72
CA SER A 82 -13.06 -1.65 12.65
C SER A 82 -13.92 -1.73 13.91
N LEU A 83 -13.31 -1.54 15.07
CA LEU A 83 -14.03 -1.53 16.34
C LEU A 83 -14.90 -0.27 16.48
N LEU A 84 -14.39 0.89 16.07
CA LEU A 84 -15.12 2.14 16.11
C LEU A 84 -16.35 2.11 15.20
N GLN A 85 -16.28 1.46 14.04
CA GLN A 85 -17.42 1.35 13.13
C GLN A 85 -18.62 0.66 13.76
N LYS A 86 -18.39 -0.23 14.74
CA LYS A 86 -19.42 -0.98 15.44
C LYS A 86 -19.83 -0.31 16.77
N ALA A 87 -19.13 0.73 17.18
CA ALA A 87 -19.35 1.38 18.46
C ALA A 87 -20.56 2.32 18.43
N LYS A 88 -21.18 2.51 19.60
CA LYS A 88 -22.26 3.48 19.77
C LYS A 88 -21.71 4.91 19.63
N PRO A 89 -22.55 5.89 19.22
CA PRO A 89 -22.12 7.28 19.10
C PRO A 89 -21.48 7.85 20.37
N GLU A 90 -21.99 7.49 21.54
CA GLU A 90 -21.45 7.96 22.82
C GLU A 90 -20.02 7.50 23.04
N VAL A 91 -19.70 6.27 22.61
CA VAL A 91 -18.35 5.72 22.70
C VAL A 91 -17.42 6.47 21.76
N LYS A 92 -17.86 6.75 20.54
CA LYS A 92 -17.08 7.52 19.57
C LYS A 92 -16.77 8.92 20.09
N ASP A 93 -17.74 9.60 20.69
CA ASP A 93 -17.55 10.92 21.30
C ASP A 93 -16.52 10.85 22.42
N ALA A 94 -16.57 9.82 23.25
CA ALA A 94 -15.60 9.63 24.34
C ALA A 94 -14.18 9.40 23.78
N VAL A 95 -14.04 8.62 22.72
CA VAL A 95 -12.75 8.36 22.08
C VAL A 95 -12.17 9.65 21.50
N ILE A 96 -12.99 10.49 20.85
CA ILE A 96 -12.57 11.79 20.33
C ILE A 96 -11.99 12.63 21.45
N LYS A 97 -12.69 12.73 22.58
CA LYS A 97 -12.21 13.52 23.73
C LYS A 97 -10.91 13.00 24.31
N ILE A 98 -10.75 11.68 24.41
CA ILE A 98 -9.51 11.07 24.87
C ILE A 98 -8.35 11.46 23.95
N LEU A 99 -8.54 11.33 22.64
CA LEU A 99 -7.49 11.61 21.65
C LEU A 99 -7.13 13.09 21.59
N GLU A 100 -8.11 13.97 21.73
CA GLU A 100 -7.87 15.43 21.75
C GLU A 100 -7.04 15.90 22.96
N ASN A 101 -7.04 15.13 24.03
CA ASN A 101 -6.37 15.50 25.29
C ASN A 101 -5.02 14.78 25.48
N LEU A 102 -4.53 14.11 24.45
CA LEU A 102 -3.21 13.45 24.50
C LEU A 102 -2.07 14.39 24.12
#